data_e75dd3d5024a6bc337d2579d8797fe1f
#
_entry.id   e75dd3d5024a6bc337d2579d8797fe1f
#
_cell.length_a   1.000
_cell.length_b   1.000
_cell.length_c   1.000
_cell.angle_alpha   90.00
_cell.angle_beta   90.00
_cell.angle_gamma   90.00
#
_symmetry.space_group_name_H-M   'P 1'
#
loop_
_entity.id
_entity.type
_entity.pdbx_description
1 polymer ?
#
loop_
_entity_poly.entity_id
_entity_poly.type
_entity_poly.pdbx_seq_one_letter_code
_entity_poly.pdbx_strand_id
1 'polypeptide(L)'
;RLESSVKNEKGETATSTDLYYTKDQFRSLIKDSRTIGVNIVPEIDVPAHALAFTKTFRDCALMKMNSSNTKRALTDHLDLSKPKSTQLVKDIFSDYIDGDDPVFDEQTTVHIGADEYSDNATLYRNFVNSMEEYMQSKNRKMRMWGGLTWIKSDTVVRGDGVEINVWSKDWADPTEMYNLGFELINCLDSNVYIVPAAGYYADYLNAASLYANWKPNV
;
A
#
# COMPACT_ATOMS: atom_id res chain seq x y z
N ARG A 1 -12.25 7.17 14.53
CA ARG A 1 -11.28 8.17 15.01
C ARG A 1 -10.11 7.41 15.62
N LEU A 2 -8.94 7.52 15.01
CA LEU A 2 -7.72 6.91 15.55
C LEU A 2 -7.10 7.92 16.52
N GLU A 3 -6.86 7.48 17.75
CA GLU A 3 -6.10 8.27 18.71
C GLU A 3 -4.61 8.18 18.32
N SER A 4 -3.98 9.32 18.12
CA SER A 4 -2.54 9.39 17.93
C SER A 4 -1.84 8.97 19.23
N SER A 5 -0.76 8.18 19.12
CA SER A 5 0.15 7.91 20.25
C SER A 5 1.09 9.10 20.52
N VAL A 6 1.07 10.11 19.66
CA VAL A 6 1.91 11.31 19.80
C VAL A 6 1.36 12.17 20.93
N LYS A 7 2.23 12.56 21.84
CA LYS A 7 1.91 13.51 22.90
C LYS A 7 2.31 14.92 22.47
N ASN A 8 1.46 15.91 22.79
CA ASN A 8 1.79 17.30 22.61
C ASN A 8 2.86 17.74 23.64
N GLU A 9 3.34 18.99 23.54
CA GLU A 9 4.34 19.55 24.44
C GLU A 9 3.92 19.54 25.93
N LYS A 10 2.64 19.42 26.21
CA LYS A 10 2.07 19.31 27.56
C LYS A 10 1.98 17.85 28.06
N GLY A 11 2.39 16.88 27.26
CA GLY A 11 2.32 15.47 27.58
C GLY A 11 0.91 14.84 27.44
N GLU A 12 -0.05 15.58 26.88
CA GLU A 12 -1.40 15.10 26.60
C GLU A 12 -1.39 14.34 25.27
N THR A 13 -2.22 13.30 25.19
CA THR A 13 -2.40 12.59 23.91
C THR A 13 -2.99 13.57 22.88
N ALA A 14 -2.23 13.83 21.83
CA ALA A 14 -2.68 14.68 20.74
C ALA A 14 -3.82 13.94 19.99
N THR A 15 -5.04 14.17 20.42
CA THR A 15 -6.21 13.85 19.59
C THR A 15 -6.44 15.02 18.66
N SER A 16 -6.10 14.88 17.41
CA SER A 16 -6.46 15.87 16.42
C SER A 16 -7.78 15.48 15.78
N THR A 17 -8.74 16.36 15.84
CA THR A 17 -9.98 16.29 15.05
C THR A 17 -9.77 16.78 13.63
N ASP A 18 -8.64 17.44 13.35
CA ASP A 18 -8.46 18.28 12.17
C ASP A 18 -7.21 17.93 11.35
N LEU A 19 -6.50 16.84 11.69
CA LEU A 19 -5.34 16.36 10.93
C LEU A 19 -5.76 15.32 9.88
N TYR A 20 -6.64 15.72 8.97
CA TYR A 20 -6.98 14.94 7.78
C TYR A 20 -7.40 15.90 6.67
N TYR A 21 -7.19 15.50 5.45
CA TYR A 21 -7.79 16.20 4.31
C TYR A 21 -9.26 15.82 4.20
N THR A 22 -10.14 16.80 4.00
CA THR A 22 -11.47 16.50 3.49
C THR A 22 -11.38 15.96 2.07
N LYS A 23 -12.40 15.26 1.59
CA LYS A 23 -12.44 14.79 0.20
C LYS A 23 -12.23 15.93 -0.80
N ASP A 24 -12.85 17.09 -0.56
CA ASP A 24 -12.73 18.25 -1.45
C ASP A 24 -11.33 18.85 -1.43
N GLN A 25 -10.70 18.95 -0.26
CA GLN A 25 -9.31 19.40 -0.14
C GLN A 25 -8.34 18.45 -0.87
N PHE A 26 -8.54 17.14 -0.72
CA PHE A 26 -7.66 16.17 -1.33
C PHE A 26 -7.85 16.11 -2.85
N ARG A 27 -9.10 16.21 -3.32
CA ARG A 27 -9.42 16.34 -4.75
C ARG A 27 -8.78 17.58 -5.36
N SER A 28 -8.88 18.73 -4.71
CA SER A 28 -8.23 19.96 -5.15
C SER A 28 -6.72 19.79 -5.18
N LEU A 29 -6.11 19.22 -4.15
CA LEU A 29 -4.68 18.97 -4.08
C LEU A 29 -4.19 18.10 -5.26
N ILE A 30 -4.92 17.03 -5.61
CA ILE A 30 -4.61 16.19 -6.76
C ILE A 30 -4.71 16.96 -8.06
N LYS A 31 -5.77 17.75 -8.26
CA LYS A 31 -5.95 18.55 -9.47
C LYS A 31 -4.90 19.66 -9.59
N ASP A 32 -4.63 20.38 -8.51
CA ASP A 32 -3.69 21.51 -8.50
C ASP A 32 -2.24 21.04 -8.72
N SER A 33 -1.85 19.89 -8.15
CA SER A 33 -0.51 19.33 -8.34
C SER A 33 -0.21 19.01 -9.80
N ARG A 34 -1.22 18.60 -10.60
CA ARG A 34 -1.06 18.33 -12.02
C ARG A 34 -0.73 19.61 -12.82
N THR A 35 -1.22 20.77 -12.38
CA THR A 35 -0.95 22.04 -13.06
C THR A 35 0.52 22.43 -13.02
N ILE A 36 1.27 21.91 -12.05
CA ILE A 36 2.72 22.11 -11.88
C ILE A 36 3.53 20.87 -12.29
N GLY A 37 2.90 19.89 -12.96
CA GLY A 37 3.57 18.70 -13.49
C GLY A 37 3.84 17.60 -12.43
N VAL A 38 3.15 17.63 -11.28
CA VAL A 38 3.25 16.61 -10.23
C VAL A 38 2.01 15.75 -10.20
N ASN A 39 2.16 14.44 -10.29
CA ASN A 39 1.07 13.49 -10.11
C ASN A 39 1.11 12.90 -8.70
N ILE A 40 0.07 13.18 -7.90
CA ILE A 40 -0.11 12.54 -6.61
C ILE A 40 -0.69 11.14 -6.84
N VAL A 41 -0.06 10.14 -6.26
CA VAL A 41 -0.54 8.75 -6.23
C VAL A 41 -0.99 8.45 -4.81
N PRO A 42 -2.31 8.43 -4.54
CA PRO A 42 -2.82 8.11 -3.22
C PRO A 42 -2.63 6.63 -2.92
N GLU A 43 -2.25 6.32 -1.69
CA GLU A 43 -2.08 4.97 -1.22
C GLU A 43 -3.02 4.64 -0.06
N ILE A 44 -3.65 3.47 -0.15
CA ILE A 44 -4.34 2.82 0.97
C ILE A 44 -3.73 1.43 1.09
N ASP A 45 -2.84 1.27 2.07
CA ASP A 45 -2.06 0.06 2.23
C ASP A 45 -2.89 -1.06 2.86
N VAL A 46 -3.09 -2.11 2.08
CA VAL A 46 -3.85 -3.32 2.41
C VAL A 46 -3.30 -4.50 1.58
N PRO A 47 -3.40 -5.76 2.04
CA PRO A 47 -4.14 -6.27 3.20
C PRO A 47 -3.32 -6.39 4.48
N ALA A 48 -1.98 -6.21 4.45
CA ALA A 48 -1.14 -5.97 5.60
C ALA A 48 -1.14 -4.48 5.96
N HIS A 49 -0.41 -4.08 6.98
CA HIS A 49 -0.30 -2.68 7.46
C HIS A 49 -1.65 -1.98 7.72
N ALA A 50 -2.72 -2.76 7.76
CA ALA A 50 -4.11 -2.32 7.83
C ALA A 50 -4.65 -2.14 9.26
N LEU A 51 -3.80 -1.78 10.24
CA LEU A 51 -4.18 -1.72 11.66
C LEU A 51 -5.38 -0.79 11.91
N ALA A 52 -5.49 0.30 11.17
CA ALA A 52 -6.61 1.22 11.25
C ALA A 52 -7.93 0.53 10.92
N PHE A 53 -7.93 -0.28 9.87
CA PHE A 53 -9.09 -1.03 9.42
C PHE A 53 -9.41 -2.20 10.34
N THR A 54 -8.39 -2.96 10.77
CA THR A 54 -8.61 -4.13 11.64
C THR A 54 -9.11 -3.74 13.03
N LYS A 55 -8.74 -2.57 13.55
CA LYS A 55 -9.30 -2.02 14.79
C LYS A 55 -10.77 -1.62 14.65
N THR A 56 -11.15 -1.08 13.50
CA THR A 56 -12.50 -0.59 13.22
C THR A 56 -13.42 -1.73 12.79
N PHE A 57 -12.96 -2.58 11.88
CA PHE A 57 -13.71 -3.68 11.28
C PHE A 57 -13.16 -5.02 11.79
N ARG A 58 -13.31 -5.29 13.08
CA ARG A 58 -12.73 -6.47 13.75
C ARG A 58 -13.14 -7.80 13.12
N ASP A 59 -14.28 -7.83 12.50
CA ASP A 59 -14.75 -9.00 11.77
C ASP A 59 -13.93 -9.34 10.51
N CYS A 60 -13.23 -8.36 9.95
CA CYS A 60 -12.32 -8.50 8.83
C CYS A 60 -10.87 -8.71 9.27
N ALA A 61 -10.57 -8.62 10.56
CA ALA A 61 -9.23 -8.73 11.07
C ALA A 61 -8.74 -10.19 11.13
N LEU A 62 -7.49 -10.40 10.77
CA LEU A 62 -6.78 -11.65 11.05
C LEU A 62 -6.38 -11.67 12.51
N MET A 63 -6.78 -12.74 13.21
CA MET A 63 -6.48 -12.95 14.61
C MET A 63 -5.43 -14.04 14.76
N LYS A 64 -4.28 -13.71 15.31
CA LYS A 64 -3.21 -14.68 15.60
C LYS A 64 -3.06 -14.93 17.11
N MET A 65 -2.53 -16.10 17.47
CA MET A 65 -2.12 -16.34 18.84
C MET A 65 -0.94 -15.43 19.19
N ASN A 66 -0.95 -14.89 20.41
CA ASN A 66 0.19 -14.13 20.90
C ASN A 66 1.41 -15.06 21.09
N SER A 67 2.58 -14.47 21.29
CA SER A 67 3.86 -15.22 21.46
C SER A 67 3.85 -16.26 22.59
N SER A 68 3.02 -16.07 23.61
CA SER A 68 2.84 -17.03 24.70
C SER A 68 1.75 -18.09 24.43
N ASN A 69 1.13 -18.08 23.27
CA ASN A 69 0.07 -18.99 22.85
C ASN A 69 -1.15 -19.05 23.82
N THR A 70 -1.41 -17.96 24.52
CA THR A 70 -2.46 -17.88 25.56
C THR A 70 -3.70 -17.12 25.14
N LYS A 71 -3.57 -16.18 24.17
CA LYS A 71 -4.66 -15.34 23.67
C LYS A 71 -4.54 -15.10 22.19
N ARG A 72 -5.68 -15.05 21.50
CA ARG A 72 -5.76 -14.48 20.16
C ARG A 72 -5.67 -12.96 20.25
N ALA A 73 -4.75 -12.40 19.49
CA ALA A 73 -4.55 -10.96 19.36
C ALA A 73 -4.90 -10.49 17.95
N LEU A 74 -5.39 -9.26 17.87
CA LEU A 74 -5.61 -8.57 16.62
C LEU A 74 -4.25 -8.32 15.95
N THR A 75 -4.17 -8.58 14.67
CA THR A 75 -3.03 -8.19 13.83
C THR A 75 -3.39 -6.95 12.99
N ASP A 76 -2.41 -6.41 12.32
CA ASP A 76 -2.58 -5.37 11.30
C ASP A 76 -2.92 -5.95 9.91
N HIS A 77 -3.20 -7.25 9.82
CA HIS A 77 -3.57 -7.93 8.58
C HIS A 77 -5.08 -8.16 8.48
N LEU A 78 -5.64 -7.94 7.31
CA LEU A 78 -6.99 -8.38 6.98
C LEU A 78 -7.03 -9.91 6.81
N ASP A 79 -8.09 -10.53 7.23
CA ASP A 79 -8.31 -11.97 7.06
C ASP A 79 -8.89 -12.25 5.67
N LEU A 80 -8.02 -12.53 4.71
CA LEU A 80 -8.40 -12.79 3.31
C LEU A 80 -9.15 -14.11 3.13
N SER A 81 -9.23 -14.97 4.14
CA SER A 81 -10.12 -16.16 4.10
C SER A 81 -11.60 -15.77 4.15
N LYS A 82 -11.89 -14.54 4.53
CA LYS A 82 -13.24 -13.99 4.59
C LYS A 82 -13.53 -13.10 3.38
N PRO A 83 -14.46 -13.46 2.50
CA PRO A 83 -14.81 -12.64 1.32
C PRO A 83 -15.14 -11.18 1.66
N LYS A 84 -15.72 -10.94 2.84
CA LYS A 84 -16.03 -9.59 3.33
C LYS A 84 -14.80 -8.71 3.52
N SER A 85 -13.61 -9.27 3.72
CA SER A 85 -12.38 -8.49 3.87
C SER A 85 -11.98 -7.83 2.55
N THR A 86 -12.02 -8.59 1.45
CA THR A 86 -11.78 -8.03 0.10
C THR A 86 -12.90 -7.06 -0.29
N GLN A 87 -14.15 -7.36 0.06
CA GLN A 87 -15.27 -6.45 -0.21
C GLN A 87 -15.13 -5.15 0.55
N LEU A 88 -14.74 -5.17 1.83
CA LEU A 88 -14.45 -3.96 2.61
C LEU A 88 -13.42 -3.06 1.91
N VAL A 89 -12.33 -3.66 1.38
CA VAL A 89 -11.31 -2.89 0.65
C VAL A 89 -11.91 -2.23 -0.59
N LYS A 90 -12.70 -2.96 -1.37
CA LYS A 90 -13.40 -2.41 -2.55
C LYS A 90 -14.36 -1.28 -2.16
N ASP A 91 -15.09 -1.42 -1.07
CA ASP A 91 -16.03 -0.40 -0.58
C ASP A 91 -15.28 0.87 -0.15
N ILE A 92 -14.11 0.73 0.50
CA ILE A 92 -13.26 1.86 0.86
C ILE A 92 -12.76 2.60 -0.38
N PHE A 93 -12.24 1.89 -1.39
CA PHE A 93 -11.82 2.54 -2.63
C PHE A 93 -12.99 3.16 -3.39
N SER A 94 -14.15 2.48 -3.43
CA SER A 94 -15.38 3.00 -4.04
C SER A 94 -15.75 4.39 -3.51
N ASP A 95 -15.57 4.63 -2.22
CA ASP A 95 -15.85 5.92 -1.58
C ASP A 95 -14.99 7.09 -2.11
N TYR A 96 -13.88 6.79 -2.79
CA TYR A 96 -12.98 7.78 -3.40
C TYR A 96 -12.99 7.78 -4.93
N ILE A 97 -13.41 6.67 -5.56
CA ILE A 97 -13.34 6.44 -7.01
C ILE A 97 -14.69 6.72 -7.69
N ASP A 98 -15.80 6.43 -7.02
CA ASP A 98 -17.14 6.50 -7.60
C ASP A 98 -17.77 7.89 -7.44
N GLY A 99 -18.82 8.15 -8.24
CA GLY A 99 -19.57 9.40 -8.26
C GLY A 99 -19.20 10.32 -9.42
N ASP A 100 -19.92 11.42 -9.55
CA ASP A 100 -19.78 12.37 -10.66
C ASP A 100 -18.50 13.23 -10.57
N ASP A 101 -17.97 13.43 -9.36
CA ASP A 101 -16.73 14.17 -9.10
C ASP A 101 -15.87 13.39 -8.08
N PRO A 102 -15.28 12.25 -8.48
CA PRO A 102 -14.53 11.39 -7.58
C PRO A 102 -13.26 12.09 -7.07
N VAL A 103 -12.79 11.66 -5.89
CA VAL A 103 -11.52 12.16 -5.34
C VAL A 103 -10.35 11.65 -6.17
N PHE A 104 -10.39 10.35 -6.53
CA PHE A 104 -9.44 9.71 -7.42
C PHE A 104 -10.09 9.55 -8.79
N ASP A 105 -9.90 10.53 -9.65
CA ASP A 105 -10.43 10.53 -11.02
C ASP A 105 -9.70 9.53 -11.94
N GLU A 106 -10.12 9.43 -13.20
CA GLU A 106 -9.56 8.49 -14.18
C GLU A 106 -8.07 8.71 -14.50
N GLN A 107 -7.55 9.90 -14.22
CA GLN A 107 -6.13 10.22 -14.40
C GLN A 107 -5.28 9.87 -13.17
N THR A 108 -5.92 9.49 -12.05
CA THR A 108 -5.23 9.17 -10.81
C THR A 108 -4.83 7.70 -10.79
N THR A 109 -3.53 7.42 -10.77
CA THR A 109 -3.03 6.09 -10.39
C THR A 109 -3.31 5.86 -8.91
N VAL A 110 -3.86 4.72 -8.56
CA VAL A 110 -4.23 4.36 -7.18
C VAL A 110 -3.30 3.27 -6.67
N HIS A 111 -2.64 3.52 -5.55
CA HIS A 111 -1.75 2.55 -4.91
C HIS A 111 -2.50 1.78 -3.83
N ILE A 112 -2.46 0.45 -3.91
CA ILE A 112 -3.17 -0.44 -2.98
C ILE A 112 -2.29 -0.98 -1.85
N GLY A 113 -1.02 -0.56 -1.76
CA GLY A 113 -0.03 -1.17 -0.86
C GLY A 113 0.35 -2.57 -1.34
N ALA A 114 -0.17 -3.58 -0.70
CA ALA A 114 -0.02 -5.01 -1.02
C ALA A 114 1.37 -5.60 -0.73
N ASP A 115 2.13 -5.00 0.18
CA ASP A 115 3.37 -5.57 0.68
C ASP A 115 3.16 -6.47 1.92
N GLU A 116 4.16 -7.26 2.20
CA GLU A 116 4.40 -8.02 3.44
C GLU A 116 3.26 -8.93 3.96
N TYR A 117 2.26 -9.26 3.15
CA TYR A 117 1.20 -10.20 3.52
C TYR A 117 1.63 -11.64 3.28
N SER A 118 2.28 -12.28 4.25
CA SER A 118 2.81 -13.64 4.13
C SER A 118 1.96 -14.74 4.77
N ASP A 119 0.75 -14.43 5.25
CA ASP A 119 -0.08 -15.38 5.99
C ASP A 119 -0.65 -16.49 5.13
N ASN A 120 -1.03 -16.20 3.89
CA ASN A 120 -1.49 -17.18 2.92
C ASN A 120 -1.24 -16.69 1.49
N ALA A 121 -0.27 -17.25 0.82
CA ALA A 121 0.16 -16.82 -0.50
C ALA A 121 -0.94 -16.94 -1.58
N THR A 122 -1.73 -18.00 -1.55
CA THR A 122 -2.83 -18.18 -2.51
C THR A 122 -3.92 -17.11 -2.32
N LEU A 123 -4.32 -16.86 -1.08
CA LEU A 123 -5.32 -15.82 -0.78
C LEU A 123 -4.79 -14.43 -1.11
N TYR A 124 -3.53 -14.16 -0.84
CA TYR A 124 -2.88 -12.90 -1.21
C TYR A 124 -2.90 -12.67 -2.73
N ARG A 125 -2.48 -13.65 -3.52
CA ARG A 125 -2.46 -13.54 -4.99
C ARG A 125 -3.86 -13.40 -5.58
N ASN A 126 -4.85 -14.10 -5.01
CA ASN A 126 -6.25 -13.92 -5.38
C ASN A 126 -6.76 -12.52 -5.03
N PHE A 127 -6.32 -11.96 -3.89
CA PHE A 127 -6.64 -10.59 -3.52
C PHE A 127 -6.07 -9.58 -4.52
N VAL A 128 -4.79 -9.71 -4.89
CA VAL A 128 -4.15 -8.84 -5.90
C VAL A 128 -4.92 -8.88 -7.23
N ASN A 129 -5.22 -10.08 -7.75
CA ASN A 129 -6.01 -10.23 -8.97
C ASN A 129 -7.40 -9.59 -8.85
N SER A 130 -8.06 -9.77 -7.70
CA SER A 130 -9.39 -9.20 -7.45
C SER A 130 -9.37 -7.67 -7.37
N MET A 131 -8.28 -7.08 -6.89
CA MET A 131 -8.09 -5.63 -6.85
C MET A 131 -7.74 -5.08 -8.22
N GLU A 132 -6.91 -5.78 -9.00
CA GLU A 132 -6.62 -5.42 -10.39
C GLU A 132 -7.91 -5.38 -11.22
N GLU A 133 -8.69 -6.46 -11.22
CA GLU A 133 -9.98 -6.53 -11.91
C GLU A 133 -10.93 -5.40 -11.47
N TYR A 134 -10.97 -5.11 -10.18
CA TYR A 134 -11.77 -4.03 -9.63
C TYR A 134 -11.32 -2.67 -10.15
N MET A 135 -10.03 -2.35 -10.08
CA MET A 135 -9.48 -1.07 -10.54
C MET A 135 -9.68 -0.90 -12.05
N GLN A 136 -9.47 -1.94 -12.84
CA GLN A 136 -9.76 -1.93 -14.28
C GLN A 136 -11.24 -1.69 -14.56
N SER A 137 -12.16 -2.32 -13.83
CA SER A 137 -13.60 -2.10 -13.97
C SER A 137 -14.03 -0.67 -13.68
N LYS A 138 -13.21 0.05 -12.91
CA LYS A 138 -13.39 1.46 -12.56
C LYS A 138 -12.58 2.42 -13.44
N ASN A 139 -11.92 1.90 -14.47
CA ASN A 139 -11.02 2.68 -15.34
C ASN A 139 -9.93 3.41 -14.52
N ARG A 140 -9.30 2.72 -13.59
CA ARG A 140 -8.20 3.23 -12.75
C ARG A 140 -6.94 2.41 -12.96
N LYS A 141 -5.81 3.09 -13.12
CA LYS A 141 -4.50 2.44 -13.11
C LYS A 141 -4.14 2.05 -11.68
N MET A 142 -3.75 0.80 -11.49
CA MET A 142 -3.33 0.27 -10.20
C MET A 142 -1.82 0.36 -10.04
N ARG A 143 -1.37 0.66 -8.83
CA ARG A 143 0.02 0.52 -8.38
C ARG A 143 0.06 -0.31 -7.10
N MET A 144 1.15 -1.06 -6.90
CA MET A 144 1.37 -1.85 -5.68
C MET A 144 2.84 -1.95 -5.32
N TRP A 145 3.12 -2.28 -4.06
CA TRP A 145 4.45 -2.73 -3.65
C TRP A 145 4.73 -4.16 -4.10
N GLY A 146 5.98 -4.43 -4.42
CA GLY A 146 6.41 -5.77 -4.82
C GLY A 146 6.41 -6.75 -3.65
N GLY A 147 5.77 -7.92 -3.86
CA GLY A 147 5.70 -8.99 -2.87
C GLY A 147 5.66 -10.41 -3.46
N LEU A 148 5.55 -10.52 -4.77
CA LEU A 148 5.18 -11.78 -5.44
C LEU A 148 6.32 -12.79 -5.53
N THR A 149 7.58 -12.37 -5.47
CA THR A 149 8.74 -13.28 -5.44
C THR A 149 8.86 -14.00 -4.11
N TRP A 150 8.58 -13.29 -3.01
CA TRP A 150 8.57 -13.88 -1.67
C TRP A 150 7.29 -14.68 -1.41
N ILE A 151 6.13 -14.15 -1.77
CA ILE A 151 4.82 -14.73 -1.50
C ILE A 151 4.42 -15.65 -2.66
N LYS A 152 4.98 -16.88 -2.68
CA LYS A 152 4.82 -17.85 -3.77
C LYS A 152 3.63 -18.76 -3.60
N SER A 153 2.85 -18.93 -4.68
CA SER A 153 1.88 -20.02 -4.86
C SER A 153 1.66 -20.26 -6.34
N ASP A 154 0.91 -21.31 -6.68
CA ASP A 154 0.56 -21.62 -8.07
C ASP A 154 -0.47 -20.65 -8.69
N THR A 155 -1.03 -19.75 -7.89
CA THR A 155 -1.94 -18.72 -8.39
C THR A 155 -1.16 -17.72 -9.22
N VAL A 156 -1.48 -17.63 -10.50
CA VAL A 156 -0.89 -16.63 -11.41
C VAL A 156 -1.44 -15.25 -11.09
N VAL A 157 -0.57 -14.26 -11.02
CA VAL A 157 -0.94 -12.84 -10.95
C VAL A 157 -0.58 -12.21 -12.27
N ARG A 158 -1.50 -11.41 -12.82
CA ARG A 158 -1.29 -10.64 -14.05
C ARG A 158 -0.75 -9.27 -13.69
N GLY A 159 0.22 -8.80 -14.48
CA GLY A 159 0.82 -7.48 -14.31
C GLY A 159 0.43 -6.46 -15.37
N ASP A 160 -0.37 -6.86 -16.36
CA ASP A 160 -0.70 -6.01 -17.50
C ASP A 160 -1.41 -4.73 -17.06
N GLY A 161 -0.75 -3.57 -17.27
CA GLY A 161 -1.28 -2.26 -16.88
C GLY A 161 -1.16 -1.94 -15.39
N VAL A 162 -0.45 -2.76 -14.62
CA VAL A 162 -0.18 -2.53 -13.19
C VAL A 162 1.25 -2.05 -13.01
N GLU A 163 1.42 -0.96 -12.26
CA GLU A 163 2.73 -0.50 -11.82
C GLU A 163 3.14 -1.22 -10.54
N ILE A 164 4.39 -1.68 -10.48
CA ILE A 164 4.94 -2.32 -9.28
C ILE A 164 6.20 -1.61 -8.79
N ASN A 165 6.19 -1.21 -7.53
CA ASN A 165 7.34 -0.64 -6.84
C ASN A 165 8.28 -1.77 -6.39
N VAL A 166 9.44 -1.87 -7.02
CA VAL A 166 10.50 -2.81 -6.64
C VAL A 166 11.33 -2.18 -5.53
N TRP A 167 10.95 -2.47 -4.28
CA TRP A 167 11.61 -1.94 -3.08
C TRP A 167 12.66 -2.90 -2.51
N SER A 168 12.49 -4.20 -2.75
CA SER A 168 13.44 -5.26 -2.38
C SER A 168 13.42 -6.36 -3.45
N LYS A 169 14.59 -6.79 -3.90
CA LYS A 169 14.73 -7.87 -4.90
C LYS A 169 14.28 -9.23 -4.36
N ASP A 170 14.37 -9.43 -3.05
CA ASP A 170 13.92 -10.66 -2.41
C ASP A 170 12.37 -10.74 -2.39
N TRP A 171 11.70 -9.60 -2.27
CA TRP A 171 10.25 -9.51 -2.32
C TRP A 171 9.70 -9.45 -3.74
N ALA A 172 10.41 -8.78 -4.64
CA ALA A 172 10.02 -8.66 -6.05
C ALA A 172 11.27 -8.67 -6.93
N ASP A 173 11.61 -9.83 -7.50
CA ASP A 173 12.66 -9.92 -8.52
C ASP A 173 12.23 -9.15 -9.77
N PRO A 174 13.02 -8.18 -10.22
CA PRO A 174 12.64 -7.34 -11.36
C PRO A 174 12.37 -8.11 -12.64
N THR A 175 13.17 -9.17 -12.90
CA THR A 175 13.01 -9.99 -14.10
C THR A 175 11.73 -10.82 -14.03
N GLU A 176 11.43 -11.38 -12.85
CA GLU A 176 10.17 -12.10 -12.62
C GLU A 176 8.97 -11.17 -12.83
N MET A 177 9.00 -9.97 -12.22
CA MET A 177 7.90 -9.00 -12.34
C MET A 177 7.70 -8.50 -13.77
N TYR A 178 8.80 -8.23 -14.48
CA TYR A 178 8.75 -7.87 -15.90
C TYR A 178 8.11 -8.98 -16.76
N ASN A 179 8.47 -10.23 -16.53
CA ASN A 179 7.92 -11.37 -17.25
C ASN A 179 6.44 -11.63 -16.95
N LEU A 180 5.94 -11.18 -15.79
CA LEU A 180 4.52 -11.19 -15.43
C LEU A 180 3.73 -10.02 -16.05
N GLY A 181 4.39 -9.08 -16.75
CA GLY A 181 3.76 -7.96 -17.44
C GLY A 181 3.69 -6.66 -16.65
N PHE A 182 4.29 -6.57 -15.46
CA PHE A 182 4.27 -5.35 -14.65
C PHE A 182 5.11 -4.21 -15.24
N GLU A 183 4.66 -2.98 -15.04
CA GLU A 183 5.45 -1.77 -15.25
C GLU A 183 6.29 -1.50 -13.98
N LEU A 184 7.63 -1.60 -14.10
CA LEU A 184 8.52 -1.55 -12.93
C LEU A 184 8.88 -0.13 -12.53
N ILE A 185 8.86 0.13 -11.21
CA ILE A 185 9.37 1.35 -10.60
C ILE A 185 10.50 0.97 -9.65
N ASN A 186 11.73 1.44 -9.95
CA ASN A 186 12.89 1.17 -9.11
C ASN A 186 12.88 2.08 -7.87
N CYS A 187 12.60 1.51 -6.71
CA CYS A 187 12.67 2.17 -5.41
C CYS A 187 13.40 1.29 -4.37
N LEU A 188 14.45 0.58 -4.81
CA LEU A 188 15.22 -0.32 -3.94
C LEU A 188 15.64 0.38 -2.65
N ASP A 189 15.31 -0.25 -1.53
CA ASP A 189 15.57 0.24 -0.19
C ASP A 189 17.05 0.56 0.07
N SER A 190 17.92 -0.32 -0.41
CA SER A 190 19.38 -0.17 -0.31
C SER A 190 19.93 1.08 -1.00
N ASN A 191 19.18 1.71 -1.90
CA ASN A 191 19.62 2.84 -2.68
C ASN A 191 18.91 4.16 -2.32
N VAL A 192 17.58 4.12 -2.14
CA VAL A 192 16.77 5.34 -2.10
C VAL A 192 15.96 5.53 -0.82
N TYR A 193 15.89 4.52 0.06
CA TYR A 193 15.17 4.67 1.31
C TYR A 193 15.90 5.57 2.29
N ILE A 194 15.16 6.54 2.82
CA ILE A 194 15.57 7.42 3.90
C ILE A 194 14.49 7.33 4.96
N VAL A 195 14.78 6.61 6.05
CA VAL A 195 13.83 6.41 7.14
C VAL A 195 14.52 6.77 8.47
N PRO A 196 14.57 8.06 8.82
CA PRO A 196 15.30 8.52 9.99
C PRO A 196 14.81 7.84 11.28
N ALA A 197 15.76 7.42 12.11
CA ALA A 197 15.55 6.76 13.39
C ALA A 197 14.85 5.38 13.33
N ALA A 198 14.73 4.78 12.16
CA ALA A 198 14.20 3.40 12.04
C ALA A 198 15.18 2.35 12.57
N GLY A 199 16.48 2.64 12.56
CA GLY A 199 17.54 1.77 13.06
C GLY A 199 17.98 0.67 12.09
N TYR A 200 17.18 0.36 11.06
CA TYR A 200 17.46 -0.65 10.03
C TYR A 200 17.49 -0.07 8.61
N TYR A 201 17.04 1.17 8.43
CA TYR A 201 17.22 1.93 7.20
C TYR A 201 18.17 3.13 7.42
N ALA A 202 18.63 3.74 6.33
CA ALA A 202 19.51 4.89 6.39
C ALA A 202 18.78 6.13 6.91
N ASP A 203 19.44 6.89 7.79
CA ASP A 203 18.93 8.19 8.27
C ASP A 203 19.09 9.29 7.23
N TYR A 204 20.07 9.13 6.33
CA TYR A 204 20.44 10.14 5.33
C TYR A 204 20.74 9.53 3.98
N LEU A 205 20.41 10.24 2.92
CA LEU A 205 20.75 9.85 1.56
C LEU A 205 22.27 10.04 1.34
N ASN A 206 22.94 8.98 0.89
CA ASN A 206 24.30 9.12 0.36
C ASN A 206 24.25 9.57 -1.10
N ALA A 207 24.08 10.86 -1.33
CA ALA A 207 23.92 11.44 -2.65
C ALA A 207 25.10 11.14 -3.60
N ALA A 208 26.34 11.11 -3.08
CA ALA A 208 27.53 10.81 -3.86
C ALA A 208 27.51 9.36 -4.37
N SER A 209 27.18 8.41 -3.50
CA SER A 209 27.04 6.98 -3.88
C SER A 209 25.89 6.79 -4.85
N LEU A 210 24.76 7.42 -4.61
CA LEU A 210 23.60 7.36 -5.49
C LEU A 210 23.94 7.86 -6.89
N TYR A 211 24.56 9.04 -6.98
CA TYR A 211 24.97 9.62 -8.26
C TYR A 211 25.94 8.72 -9.03
N ALA A 212 26.90 8.10 -8.33
CA ALA A 212 27.93 7.28 -8.97
C ALA A 212 27.43 5.88 -9.37
N ASN A 213 26.53 5.28 -8.61
CA ASN A 213 26.24 3.84 -8.69
C ASN A 213 24.80 3.50 -9.04
N TRP A 214 23.83 4.37 -8.73
CA TRP A 214 22.43 4.06 -8.99
C TRP A 214 22.09 4.20 -10.48
N LYS A 215 21.31 3.26 -10.97
CA LYS A 215 20.75 3.29 -12.33
C LYS A 215 19.24 3.08 -12.22
N PRO A 216 18.44 3.76 -13.07
CA PRO A 216 16.99 3.59 -13.06
C PRO A 216 16.55 2.17 -13.48
N ASN A 217 17.30 1.52 -14.34
CA ASN A 217 17.05 0.15 -14.76
C ASN A 217 17.64 -0.83 -13.74
N VAL A 218 16.82 -1.76 -13.26
CA VAL A 218 17.18 -2.81 -12.29
C VAL A 218 17.43 -4.15 -12.99
#